data_2a5e88f44533b7c618b9adac03376e9c
#
_entry.id   2a5e88f44533b7c618b9adac03376e9c
#
_cell.length_a   1.000
_cell.length_b   1.000
_cell.length_c   1.000
_cell.angle_alpha   90.00
_cell.angle_beta   90.00
_cell.angle_gamma   90.00
#
_symmetry.space_group_name_H-M   'P 1'
#
loop_
_entity.id
_entity.type
_entity.pdbx_description
1 polymer ?
#
loop_
_entity_poly.entity_id
_entity_poly.type
_entity_poly.pdbx_seq_one_letter_code
_entity_poly.pdbx_strand_id
1 'polypeptide(L)'
;DYNYTIREHGTVYDDRTNRPTEFSVDKNFGIKQNGNYLTVEQYSVSFENNKKTEYRNGTQVHMNIFYKDALFKVVPTNYIAYISSNDHGESWSAPTLLPPIMGLNRNAPYLGPGRGIIESSTGRILIPSYTGKESAFIYSDDNGASWKVKVVPLPSSWSAEAQFVELSPGVIQAYMRTNNGKIAYLTSKDAGTTWSAPEYLKFVSNPSYGTQLSIINYSQLIDGKKAVILSTPNSTNGRKHGQISIGLINDDNTIDWRYHHDVDYSNYGYSYSTLTELPNHEIGLMFEKFDSWSRNELHMKNVVPYITFKIEDLKKN
;
A
#
# COMPACT_ATOMS: atom_id res chain seq x y z
N ASP A 1 21.04 3.27 -11.05
CA ASP A 1 21.57 4.32 -10.20
C ASP A 1 20.46 5.28 -9.78
N TYR A 2 20.41 5.62 -8.49
CA TYR A 2 19.28 6.36 -7.88
C TYR A 2 19.18 7.84 -8.25
N ASN A 3 20.19 8.35 -8.93
CA ASN A 3 20.22 9.75 -9.32
C ASN A 3 20.02 9.95 -10.81
N TYR A 4 19.66 8.89 -11.53
CA TYR A 4 19.53 8.95 -12.97
C TYR A 4 18.24 8.26 -13.42
N THR A 5 17.55 8.86 -14.37
CA THR A 5 16.38 8.28 -15.05
C THR A 5 16.61 8.23 -16.56
N ILE A 6 16.07 7.19 -17.19
CA ILE A 6 16.01 7.09 -18.65
C ILE A 6 14.69 7.74 -19.06
N ARG A 7 14.80 8.76 -19.93
CA ARG A 7 13.62 9.48 -20.45
C ARG A 7 13.47 9.26 -21.95
N GLU A 8 12.80 10.17 -22.61
CA GLU A 8 12.51 10.10 -24.04
C GLU A 8 13.75 9.77 -24.88
N HIS A 9 13.54 8.91 -25.88
CA HIS A 9 14.59 8.43 -26.79
C HIS A 9 15.77 7.72 -26.11
N GLY A 10 15.58 7.25 -24.86
CA GLY A 10 16.61 6.52 -24.11
C GLY A 10 17.67 7.41 -23.47
N THR A 11 17.53 8.72 -23.51
CA THR A 11 18.49 9.66 -22.89
C THR A 11 18.49 9.51 -21.38
N VAL A 12 19.69 9.40 -20.79
CA VAL A 12 19.88 9.35 -19.33
C VAL A 12 19.96 10.77 -18.79
N TYR A 13 19.10 11.07 -17.82
CA TYR A 13 19.06 12.38 -17.14
C TYR A 13 19.61 12.24 -15.72
N ASP A 14 20.36 13.25 -15.28
CA ASP A 14 20.72 13.43 -13.86
C ASP A 14 19.56 14.14 -13.14
N ASP A 15 18.87 13.42 -12.26
CA ASP A 15 17.69 13.92 -11.57
C ASP A 15 17.99 15.01 -10.53
N ARG A 16 19.24 15.12 -10.09
CA ARG A 16 19.68 16.19 -9.18
C ARG A 16 19.71 17.54 -9.87
N THR A 17 20.03 17.55 -11.14
CA THR A 17 20.16 18.77 -11.95
C THR A 17 19.03 18.94 -12.97
N ASN A 18 18.23 17.87 -13.16
CA ASN A 18 17.22 17.75 -14.20
C ASN A 18 17.77 17.99 -15.62
N ARG A 19 19.01 17.61 -15.88
CA ARG A 19 19.69 17.79 -17.18
C ARG A 19 20.00 16.47 -17.86
N PRO A 20 19.96 16.42 -19.19
CA PRO A 20 20.45 15.26 -19.95
C PRO A 20 21.95 15.08 -19.69
N THR A 21 22.38 13.82 -19.66
CA THR A 21 23.79 13.44 -19.64
C THR A 21 24.27 13.07 -21.04
N GLU A 22 25.55 12.75 -21.17
CA GLU A 22 26.15 12.20 -22.40
C GLU A 22 25.75 10.73 -22.66
N PHE A 23 25.01 10.09 -21.73
CA PHE A 23 24.65 8.68 -21.81
C PHE A 23 23.25 8.49 -22.37
N SER A 24 23.09 7.37 -23.07
CA SER A 24 21.79 6.87 -23.52
C SER A 24 21.73 5.35 -23.40
N VAL A 25 20.50 4.83 -23.29
CA VAL A 25 20.20 3.38 -23.28
C VAL A 25 19.27 3.10 -24.46
N ASP A 26 19.65 2.20 -25.33
CA ASP A 26 18.85 1.86 -26.51
C ASP A 26 17.74 0.84 -26.18
N LYS A 27 16.94 0.50 -27.19
CA LYS A 27 15.81 -0.47 -27.06
C LYS A 27 16.22 -1.88 -26.67
N ASN A 28 17.51 -2.22 -26.83
CA ASN A 28 18.09 -3.51 -26.44
C ASN A 28 18.84 -3.41 -25.10
N PHE A 29 18.62 -2.31 -24.36
CA PHE A 29 19.25 -2.02 -23.09
C PHE A 29 20.77 -1.80 -23.14
N GLY A 30 21.33 -1.58 -24.33
CA GLY A 30 22.73 -1.25 -24.51
C GLY A 30 23.03 0.18 -24.08
N ILE A 31 24.13 0.37 -23.33
CA ILE A 31 24.57 1.69 -22.84
C ILE A 31 25.49 2.33 -23.83
N LYS A 32 25.20 3.58 -24.23
CA LYS A 32 26.02 4.40 -25.09
C LYS A 32 26.49 5.65 -24.36
N GLN A 33 27.70 6.11 -24.70
CA GLN A 33 28.23 7.40 -24.31
C GLN A 33 28.54 8.18 -25.58
N ASN A 34 28.01 9.38 -25.74
CA ASN A 34 28.15 10.20 -26.94
C ASN A 34 27.85 9.41 -28.24
N GLY A 35 26.82 8.55 -28.22
CA GLY A 35 26.39 7.74 -29.34
C GLY A 35 27.16 6.42 -29.56
N ASN A 36 28.29 6.20 -28.91
CA ASN A 36 29.10 4.98 -29.02
C ASN A 36 28.78 4.00 -27.91
N TYR A 37 28.67 2.69 -28.26
CA TYR A 37 28.48 1.66 -27.25
C TYR A 37 29.65 1.58 -26.28
N LEU A 38 29.35 1.55 -25.00
CA LEU A 38 30.30 1.07 -24.00
C LEU A 38 30.43 -0.44 -24.08
N THR A 39 31.60 -0.96 -23.75
CA THR A 39 31.87 -2.40 -23.74
C THR A 39 32.18 -2.89 -22.33
N VAL A 40 31.97 -4.19 -22.15
CA VAL A 40 32.28 -4.91 -20.91
C VAL A 40 32.73 -6.31 -21.28
N GLU A 41 33.58 -6.89 -20.44
CA GLU A 41 34.00 -8.27 -20.63
C GLU A 41 32.80 -9.22 -20.44
N GLN A 42 32.55 -10.05 -21.44
CA GLN A 42 31.51 -11.06 -21.39
C GLN A 42 31.78 -12.06 -20.27
N TYR A 43 30.75 -12.41 -19.53
CA TYR A 43 30.79 -13.51 -18.58
C TYR A 43 29.57 -14.40 -18.69
N SER A 44 29.74 -15.66 -18.33
CA SER A 44 28.66 -16.63 -18.17
C SER A 44 28.61 -17.11 -16.72
N VAL A 45 27.45 -17.58 -16.32
CA VAL A 45 27.19 -18.07 -14.97
C VAL A 45 26.66 -19.48 -15.06
N SER A 46 27.28 -20.42 -14.34
CA SER A 46 26.73 -21.75 -14.10
C SER A 46 26.33 -21.91 -12.64
N PHE A 47 25.31 -22.74 -12.42
CA PHE A 47 24.86 -23.14 -11.09
C PHE A 47 24.93 -24.67 -11.02
N GLU A 48 25.83 -25.17 -10.18
CA GLU A 48 25.97 -26.59 -9.88
C GLU A 48 25.93 -26.80 -8.37
N ASN A 49 25.06 -27.67 -7.87
CA ASN A 49 24.92 -27.98 -6.45
C ASN A 49 24.73 -26.71 -5.57
N ASN A 50 23.90 -25.79 -6.01
CA ASN A 50 23.69 -24.47 -5.37
C ASN A 50 24.92 -23.56 -5.33
N LYS A 51 26.00 -23.90 -6.01
CA LYS A 51 27.19 -23.08 -6.13
C LYS A 51 27.18 -22.31 -7.45
N LYS A 52 27.27 -20.98 -7.34
CA LYS A 52 27.40 -20.07 -8.48
C LYS A 52 28.87 -20.03 -8.91
N THR A 53 29.15 -20.28 -10.17
CA THR A 53 30.48 -20.12 -10.77
C THR A 53 30.39 -19.15 -11.95
N GLU A 54 31.25 -18.13 -11.97
CA GLU A 54 31.35 -17.14 -13.05
C GLU A 54 32.57 -17.42 -13.91
N TYR A 55 32.37 -17.45 -15.23
CA TYR A 55 33.45 -17.64 -16.21
C TYR A 55 33.60 -16.36 -17.03
N ARG A 56 34.85 -15.95 -17.24
CA ARG A 56 35.23 -14.82 -18.11
C ARG A 56 36.19 -15.33 -19.17
N ASN A 57 36.09 -14.80 -20.38
CA ASN A 57 36.85 -15.29 -21.54
C ASN A 57 37.61 -14.19 -22.29
N GLY A 58 37.65 -12.96 -21.75
CA GLY A 58 38.30 -11.81 -22.37
C GLY A 58 37.52 -11.17 -23.53
N THR A 59 36.42 -11.76 -23.97
CA THR A 59 35.62 -11.21 -25.08
C THR A 59 34.89 -9.92 -24.64
N GLN A 60 35.03 -8.88 -25.40
CA GLN A 60 34.31 -7.62 -25.18
C GLN A 60 32.97 -7.64 -25.90
N VAL A 61 31.90 -7.29 -25.19
CA VAL A 61 30.54 -7.16 -25.70
C VAL A 61 29.96 -5.80 -25.36
N HIS A 62 28.92 -5.37 -26.06
CA HIS A 62 28.23 -4.12 -25.72
C HIS A 62 27.69 -4.22 -24.27
N MET A 63 27.99 -3.20 -23.48
CA MET A 63 27.52 -3.11 -22.10
C MET A 63 26.01 -2.97 -22.08
N ASN A 64 25.35 -3.82 -21.32
CA ASN A 64 23.90 -3.79 -21.10
C ASN A 64 23.62 -3.40 -19.65
N ILE A 65 22.55 -2.61 -19.39
CA ILE A 65 22.21 -2.12 -18.05
C ILE A 65 21.97 -3.22 -17.03
N PHE A 66 21.69 -4.44 -17.48
CA PHE A 66 21.48 -5.59 -16.58
C PHE A 66 22.77 -6.34 -16.25
N TYR A 67 23.89 -6.03 -16.88
CA TYR A 67 25.14 -6.70 -16.58
C TYR A 67 25.70 -6.29 -15.22
N LYS A 68 26.32 -7.27 -14.55
CA LYS A 68 26.92 -7.07 -13.23
C LYS A 68 27.92 -5.88 -13.21
N ASP A 69 28.71 -5.73 -14.25
CA ASP A 69 29.74 -4.72 -14.37
C ASP A 69 29.28 -3.49 -15.20
N ALA A 70 27.96 -3.31 -15.37
CA ALA A 70 27.43 -2.15 -16.07
C ALA A 70 27.73 -0.85 -15.31
N LEU A 71 27.98 0.22 -16.09
CA LEU A 71 28.21 1.57 -15.55
C LEU A 71 27.02 2.06 -14.72
N PHE A 72 25.80 1.83 -15.21
CA PHE A 72 24.56 2.09 -14.49
C PHE A 72 23.96 0.79 -14.01
N LYS A 73 23.43 0.80 -12.79
CA LYS A 73 22.68 -0.32 -12.23
C LYS A 73 21.20 -0.04 -12.32
N VAL A 74 20.44 -1.04 -12.76
CA VAL A 74 18.99 -1.00 -12.65
C VAL A 74 18.62 -1.02 -11.18
N VAL A 75 17.85 -0.04 -10.78
CA VAL A 75 17.24 0.01 -9.44
C VAL A 75 15.92 -0.73 -9.53
N PRO A 76 15.66 -1.72 -8.66
CA PRO A 76 14.33 -2.28 -8.57
C PRO A 76 13.32 -1.17 -8.30
N THR A 77 12.33 -1.05 -9.17
CA THR A 77 11.24 -0.09 -9.01
C THR A 77 9.93 -0.77 -9.32
N ASN A 78 8.87 -0.29 -8.70
CA ASN A 78 7.51 -0.67 -9.02
C ASN A 78 6.88 0.45 -9.84
N TYR A 79 6.27 0.08 -10.95
CA TYR A 79 5.41 0.98 -11.68
C TYR A 79 4.00 0.85 -11.16
N ILE A 80 3.38 1.98 -10.84
CA ILE A 80 1.98 2.05 -10.44
C ILE A 80 1.17 2.39 -11.69
N ALA A 81 0.17 1.56 -11.98
CA ALA A 81 -0.79 1.82 -13.04
C ALA A 81 -2.19 1.95 -12.45
N TYR A 82 -3.04 2.71 -13.10
CA TYR A 82 -4.45 2.75 -12.78
C TYR A 82 -5.30 2.53 -14.02
N ILE A 83 -6.49 2.02 -13.81
CA ILE A 83 -7.59 1.97 -14.76
C ILE A 83 -8.77 2.68 -14.12
N SER A 84 -9.67 3.22 -14.92
CA SER A 84 -10.89 3.90 -14.45
C SER A 84 -12.13 3.36 -15.15
N SER A 85 -13.23 3.37 -14.42
CA SER A 85 -14.56 3.06 -14.93
C SER A 85 -15.50 4.21 -14.59
N ASN A 86 -16.38 4.56 -15.52
CA ASN A 86 -17.43 5.58 -15.36
C ASN A 86 -18.84 4.97 -15.38
N ASP A 87 -18.93 3.64 -15.39
CA ASP A 87 -20.17 2.86 -15.54
C ASP A 87 -20.26 1.72 -14.52
N HIS A 88 -19.79 1.98 -13.30
CA HIS A 88 -19.82 1.03 -12.17
C HIS A 88 -19.06 -0.28 -12.42
N GLY A 89 -18.02 -0.25 -13.26
CA GLY A 89 -17.16 -1.40 -13.52
C GLY A 89 -17.57 -2.26 -14.70
N GLU A 90 -18.58 -1.87 -15.46
CA GLU A 90 -18.99 -2.58 -16.67
C GLU A 90 -17.92 -2.48 -17.77
N SER A 91 -17.29 -1.32 -17.89
CA SER A 91 -16.13 -1.12 -18.77
C SER A 91 -15.00 -0.39 -18.07
N TRP A 92 -13.80 -0.55 -18.59
CA TRP A 92 -12.58 0.00 -17.99
C TRP A 92 -11.70 0.67 -19.04
N SER A 93 -11.05 1.76 -18.65
CA SER A 93 -10.05 2.42 -19.49
C SER A 93 -8.84 1.51 -19.77
N ALA A 94 -8.05 1.85 -20.79
CA ALA A 94 -6.70 1.31 -20.91
C ALA A 94 -5.87 1.68 -19.68
N PRO A 95 -4.89 0.83 -19.26
CA PRO A 95 -4.02 1.14 -18.14
C PRO A 95 -3.20 2.41 -18.40
N THR A 96 -3.17 3.30 -17.42
CA THR A 96 -2.32 4.49 -17.41
C THR A 96 -1.24 4.33 -16.35
N LEU A 97 0.04 4.45 -16.74
CA LEU A 97 1.15 4.42 -15.79
C LEU A 97 1.27 5.78 -15.11
N LEU A 98 1.40 5.76 -13.80
CA LEU A 98 1.85 6.95 -13.07
C LEU A 98 3.33 7.20 -13.37
N PRO A 99 3.77 8.48 -13.35
CA PRO A 99 5.19 8.79 -13.38
C PRO A 99 5.93 8.02 -12.28
N PRO A 100 7.20 7.63 -12.50
CA PRO A 100 7.97 6.93 -11.47
C PRO A 100 7.98 7.72 -10.16
N ILE A 101 7.47 7.11 -9.10
CA ILE A 101 7.45 7.71 -7.76
C ILE A 101 8.54 7.00 -6.95
N MET A 102 9.58 7.74 -6.60
CA MET A 102 10.66 7.21 -5.76
C MET A 102 10.28 7.42 -4.31
N GLY A 103 10.24 6.32 -3.56
CA GLY A 103 10.02 6.34 -2.11
C GLY A 103 11.22 6.93 -1.35
N LEU A 104 10.99 7.28 -0.09
CA LEU A 104 12.07 7.56 0.85
C LEU A 104 12.92 6.29 1.01
N ASN A 105 14.22 6.43 1.26
CA ASN A 105 15.18 5.33 1.34
C ASN A 105 15.33 4.52 0.04
N ARG A 106 15.02 5.13 -1.12
CA ARG A 106 15.30 4.58 -2.45
C ARG A 106 14.49 3.33 -2.84
N ASN A 107 13.45 2.99 -2.10
CA ASN A 107 12.50 1.94 -2.46
C ASN A 107 11.28 2.59 -3.11
N ALA A 108 10.84 2.04 -4.24
CA ALA A 108 9.55 2.43 -4.79
C ALA A 108 8.43 2.01 -3.84
N PRO A 109 7.38 2.83 -3.67
CA PRO A 109 6.26 2.46 -2.82
C PRO A 109 5.48 1.31 -3.43
N TYR A 110 5.01 0.39 -2.58
CA TYR A 110 4.00 -0.60 -2.90
C TYR A 110 2.63 -0.05 -2.53
N LEU A 111 1.62 -0.25 -3.35
CA LEU A 111 0.25 0.07 -2.94
C LEU A 111 -0.19 -0.87 -1.83
N GLY A 112 -0.77 -0.30 -0.79
CA GLY A 112 -1.46 -1.07 0.23
C GLY A 112 -2.82 -1.55 -0.29
N PRO A 113 -3.34 -2.68 0.21
CA PRO A 113 -4.72 -3.04 -0.04
C PRO A 113 -5.64 -2.03 0.68
N GLY A 114 -6.61 -1.47 -0.04
CA GLY A 114 -7.57 -0.54 0.55
C GLY A 114 -7.92 0.63 -0.36
N ARG A 115 -8.70 1.56 0.21
CA ARG A 115 -9.16 2.75 -0.51
C ARG A 115 -8.21 3.93 -0.30
N GLY A 116 -8.05 4.73 -1.35
CA GLY A 116 -7.63 6.11 -1.22
C GLY A 116 -8.78 6.99 -0.69
N ILE A 117 -8.43 8.17 -0.21
CA ILE A 117 -9.38 9.23 0.15
C ILE A 117 -9.05 10.51 -0.60
N ILE A 118 -10.07 11.35 -0.78
CA ILE A 118 -9.92 12.75 -1.16
C ILE A 118 -10.20 13.56 0.09
N GLU A 119 -9.18 14.22 0.61
CA GLU A 119 -9.31 15.04 1.81
C GLU A 119 -10.11 16.31 1.47
N SER A 120 -11.14 16.62 2.27
CA SER A 120 -12.19 17.56 1.89
C SER A 120 -11.78 19.04 1.95
N SER A 121 -10.76 19.40 2.73
CA SER A 121 -10.38 20.82 2.89
C SER A 121 -9.46 21.32 1.78
N THR A 122 -8.62 20.44 1.22
CA THR A 122 -7.62 20.78 0.20
C THR A 122 -7.87 20.14 -1.15
N GLY A 123 -8.69 19.08 -1.21
CA GLY A 123 -8.84 18.23 -2.38
C GLY A 123 -7.67 17.28 -2.61
N ARG A 124 -6.74 17.16 -1.63
CA ARG A 124 -5.61 16.24 -1.72
C ARG A 124 -6.09 14.80 -1.86
N ILE A 125 -5.60 14.12 -2.88
CA ILE A 125 -5.80 12.67 -3.04
C ILE A 125 -4.71 11.96 -2.24
N LEU A 126 -5.09 11.02 -1.37
CA LEU A 126 -4.17 10.17 -0.60
C LEU A 126 -4.46 8.71 -0.91
N ILE A 127 -3.42 7.96 -1.32
CA ILE A 127 -3.51 6.53 -1.59
C ILE A 127 -2.55 5.79 -0.66
N PRO A 128 -3.05 4.82 0.15
CA PRO A 128 -2.22 4.06 1.07
C PRO A 128 -1.12 3.29 0.33
N SER A 129 0.08 3.34 0.87
CA SER A 129 1.24 2.61 0.35
C SER A 129 2.18 2.22 1.49
N TYR A 130 3.25 1.50 1.16
CA TYR A 130 4.31 1.17 2.11
C TYR A 130 5.64 0.97 1.37
N THR A 131 6.74 1.06 2.08
CA THR A 131 8.10 1.05 1.51
C THR A 131 8.96 -0.10 2.04
N GLY A 132 8.35 -1.25 2.33
CA GLY A 132 9.02 -2.44 2.84
C GLY A 132 9.12 -2.51 4.36
N LYS A 133 9.33 -1.40 5.07
CA LYS A 133 9.34 -1.34 6.54
C LYS A 133 8.36 -0.33 7.12
N GLU A 134 7.92 0.62 6.32
CA GLU A 134 7.21 1.81 6.76
C GLU A 134 5.91 1.96 6.00
N SER A 135 4.84 2.24 6.70
CA SER A 135 3.61 2.74 6.10
C SER A 135 3.88 4.10 5.47
N ALA A 136 3.29 4.31 4.32
CA ALA A 136 3.43 5.52 3.54
C ALA A 136 2.12 5.84 2.82
N PHE A 137 2.09 6.92 2.11
CA PHE A 137 1.08 7.21 1.12
C PHE A 137 1.67 7.94 -0.07
N ILE A 138 1.12 7.67 -1.23
CA ILE A 138 1.30 8.55 -2.38
C ILE A 138 0.16 9.57 -2.39
N TYR A 139 0.46 10.79 -2.78
CA TYR A 139 -0.52 11.85 -2.80
C TYR A 139 -0.37 12.78 -3.99
N SER A 140 -1.48 13.42 -4.34
CA SER A 140 -1.55 14.45 -5.36
C SER A 140 -2.27 15.67 -4.79
N ASP A 141 -1.71 16.85 -5.04
CA ASP A 141 -2.30 18.16 -4.70
C ASP A 141 -2.88 18.86 -5.94
N ASP A 142 -2.81 18.22 -7.10
CA ASP A 142 -3.15 18.79 -8.40
C ASP A 142 -4.07 17.86 -9.22
N ASN A 143 -4.99 17.18 -8.51
CA ASN A 143 -5.98 16.27 -9.08
C ASN A 143 -5.37 15.16 -9.96
N GLY A 144 -4.24 14.59 -9.54
CA GLY A 144 -3.58 13.47 -10.21
C GLY A 144 -2.58 13.85 -11.30
N ALA A 145 -2.32 15.15 -11.55
CA ALA A 145 -1.35 15.58 -12.54
C ALA A 145 0.08 15.27 -12.11
N SER A 146 0.38 15.36 -10.83
CA SER A 146 1.66 14.93 -10.23
C SER A 146 1.46 14.14 -8.94
N TRP A 147 2.44 13.29 -8.63
CA TRP A 147 2.37 12.40 -7.46
C TRP A 147 3.64 12.47 -6.64
N LYS A 148 3.49 12.43 -5.34
CA LYS A 148 4.57 12.44 -4.35
C LYS A 148 4.35 11.30 -3.35
N VAL A 149 5.41 10.91 -2.64
CA VAL A 149 5.33 9.93 -1.55
C VAL A 149 5.68 10.59 -0.23
N LYS A 150 5.00 10.16 0.83
CA LYS A 150 5.29 10.54 2.20
C LYS A 150 5.19 9.33 3.12
N VAL A 151 6.15 9.19 4.03
CA VAL A 151 6.13 8.16 5.06
C VAL A 151 5.34 8.66 6.25
N VAL A 152 4.55 7.75 6.82
CA VAL A 152 3.91 7.94 8.13
C VAL A 152 4.90 7.50 9.21
N PRO A 153 5.05 8.21 10.34
CA PRO A 153 5.97 7.82 11.40
C PRO A 153 5.77 6.38 11.87
N LEU A 154 6.86 5.66 12.10
CA LEU A 154 6.82 4.27 12.53
C LEU A 154 6.23 4.13 13.94
N PRO A 155 5.13 3.37 14.11
CA PRO A 155 4.58 3.08 15.43
C PRO A 155 5.37 2.01 16.20
N SER A 156 6.20 1.25 15.48
CA SER A 156 7.04 0.16 16.01
C SER A 156 8.24 -0.04 15.08
N SER A 157 8.93 -1.17 15.19
CA SER A 157 10.03 -1.53 14.28
C SER A 157 9.59 -1.78 12.83
N TRP A 158 8.29 -1.94 12.59
CA TRP A 158 7.72 -2.22 11.28
C TRP A 158 6.23 -1.84 11.23
N SER A 159 5.81 -1.25 10.12
CA SER A 159 4.40 -1.02 9.77
C SER A 159 4.18 -1.19 8.27
N ALA A 160 2.95 -1.52 7.88
CA ALA A 160 2.52 -1.63 6.49
C ALA A 160 1.00 -1.44 6.39
N GLU A 161 0.45 -1.59 5.19
CA GLU A 161 -0.97 -1.74 4.91
C GLU A 161 -1.85 -0.76 5.71
N ALA A 162 -1.53 0.54 5.58
CA ALA A 162 -2.30 1.59 6.23
C ALA A 162 -3.60 1.88 5.49
N GLN A 163 -4.59 2.42 6.21
CA GLN A 163 -5.81 2.98 5.66
C GLN A 163 -6.11 4.34 6.32
N PHE A 164 -6.83 5.19 5.61
CA PHE A 164 -7.14 6.54 6.06
C PHE A 164 -8.63 6.75 6.21
N VAL A 165 -9.01 7.53 7.23
CA VAL A 165 -10.34 8.12 7.37
C VAL A 165 -10.21 9.59 7.69
N GLU A 166 -11.15 10.39 7.21
CA GLU A 166 -11.26 11.79 7.53
C GLU A 166 -12.26 11.97 8.68
N LEU A 167 -11.84 12.61 9.78
CA LEU A 167 -12.70 12.86 10.93
C LEU A 167 -13.45 14.19 10.78
N SER A 168 -12.75 15.21 10.31
CA SER A 168 -13.28 16.51 9.92
C SER A 168 -12.36 17.13 8.87
N PRO A 169 -12.77 18.19 8.14
CA PRO A 169 -11.91 18.81 7.13
C PRO A 169 -10.50 19.10 7.64
N GLY A 170 -9.49 18.57 6.96
CA GLY A 170 -8.08 18.66 7.35
C GLY A 170 -7.61 17.69 8.42
N VAL A 171 -8.52 16.96 9.10
CA VAL A 171 -8.16 16.02 10.17
C VAL A 171 -8.32 14.59 9.69
N ILE A 172 -7.20 13.88 9.56
CA ILE A 172 -7.13 12.52 9.06
C ILE A 172 -6.56 11.60 10.13
N GLN A 173 -7.08 10.39 10.26
CA GLN A 173 -6.41 9.31 10.97
C GLN A 173 -5.93 8.23 9.98
N ALA A 174 -4.68 7.80 10.19
CA ALA A 174 -4.06 6.66 9.53
C ALA A 174 -4.06 5.46 10.48
N TYR A 175 -4.69 4.37 10.08
CA TYR A 175 -4.68 3.10 10.81
C TYR A 175 -3.78 2.13 10.08
N MET A 176 -2.91 1.42 10.81
CA MET A 176 -1.91 0.59 10.16
C MET A 176 -1.64 -0.72 10.88
N ARG A 177 -1.34 -1.72 10.07
CA ARG A 177 -0.82 -3.01 10.53
C ARG A 177 0.57 -2.83 11.15
N THR A 178 0.81 -3.52 12.26
CA THR A 178 2.12 -3.58 12.92
C THR A 178 2.56 -5.02 13.14
N ASN A 179 3.78 -5.22 13.59
CA ASN A 179 4.34 -6.53 13.98
C ASN A 179 4.39 -6.74 15.50
N ASN A 180 3.54 -6.05 16.25
CA ASN A 180 3.47 -6.16 17.71
C ASN A 180 2.10 -6.63 18.23
N GLY A 181 1.24 -7.15 17.36
CA GLY A 181 -0.08 -7.65 17.72
C GLY A 181 -1.14 -6.59 17.97
N LYS A 182 -0.89 -5.34 17.55
CA LYS A 182 -1.81 -4.22 17.74
C LYS A 182 -2.04 -3.48 16.42
N ILE A 183 -3.14 -2.76 16.32
CA ILE A 183 -3.37 -1.79 15.26
C ILE A 183 -2.94 -0.44 15.82
N ALA A 184 -2.00 0.19 15.13
CA ALA A 184 -1.59 1.55 15.43
C ALA A 184 -2.42 2.57 14.66
N TYR A 185 -2.60 3.76 15.24
CA TYR A 185 -3.14 4.90 14.52
C TYR A 185 -2.40 6.19 14.87
N LEU A 186 -2.39 7.10 13.92
CA LEU A 186 -1.82 8.44 14.06
C LEU A 186 -2.82 9.44 13.51
N THR A 187 -2.79 10.65 14.06
CA THR A 187 -3.66 11.74 13.63
C THR A 187 -2.85 12.84 12.97
N SER A 188 -3.29 13.28 11.82
CA SER A 188 -2.86 14.52 11.17
C SER A 188 -3.97 15.56 11.32
N LYS A 189 -3.58 16.81 11.56
CA LYS A 189 -4.49 17.97 11.62
C LYS A 189 -4.25 18.97 10.48
N ASP A 190 -3.47 18.57 9.48
CA ASP A 190 -3.03 19.40 8.37
C ASP A 190 -3.01 18.61 7.04
N ALA A 191 -4.09 17.86 6.82
CA ALA A 191 -4.31 17.08 5.59
C ALA A 191 -3.14 16.11 5.27
N GLY A 192 -2.57 15.44 6.28
CA GLY A 192 -1.49 14.47 6.10
C GLY A 192 -0.09 15.09 6.01
N THR A 193 0.06 16.39 6.27
CA THR A 193 1.38 17.04 6.21
C THR A 193 2.25 16.68 7.40
N THR A 194 1.70 16.68 8.60
CA THR A 194 2.36 16.21 9.83
C THR A 194 1.49 15.21 10.58
N TRP A 195 2.10 14.38 11.43
CA TRP A 195 1.44 13.30 12.16
C TRP A 195 1.79 13.33 13.63
N SER A 196 0.82 12.97 14.48
CA SER A 196 1.02 12.75 15.92
C SER A 196 2.01 11.63 16.22
N ALA A 197 2.39 11.46 17.47
CA ALA A 197 2.94 10.20 17.95
C ALA A 197 1.92 9.07 17.74
N PRO A 198 2.39 7.81 17.54
CA PRO A 198 1.50 6.65 17.34
C PRO A 198 0.77 6.29 18.63
N GLU A 199 -0.50 5.96 18.47
CA GLU A 199 -1.36 5.36 19.48
C GLU A 199 -1.84 3.99 19.02
N TYR A 200 -2.46 3.22 19.92
CA TYR A 200 -2.90 1.85 19.62
C TYR A 200 -4.35 1.64 20.04
N LEU A 201 -5.12 0.96 19.18
CA LEU A 201 -6.46 0.50 19.55
C LEU A 201 -6.36 -0.47 20.72
N LYS A 202 -7.24 -0.27 21.73
CA LYS A 202 -7.20 -1.05 22.99
C LYS A 202 -8.21 -2.20 23.02
N PHE A 203 -9.24 -2.15 22.18
CA PHE A 203 -10.36 -3.09 22.17
C PHE A 203 -10.16 -4.25 21.20
N VAL A 204 -9.12 -4.22 20.38
CA VAL A 204 -8.81 -5.23 19.38
C VAL A 204 -7.37 -5.70 19.51
N SER A 205 -7.15 -6.99 19.28
CA SER A 205 -5.83 -7.61 19.27
C SER A 205 -5.64 -8.42 18.00
N ASN A 206 -4.43 -8.38 17.47
CA ASN A 206 -4.01 -9.13 16.28
C ASN A 206 -2.89 -10.12 16.66
N PRO A 207 -2.59 -11.14 15.84
CA PRO A 207 -1.40 -11.94 16.02
C PRO A 207 -0.14 -11.07 15.89
N SER A 208 0.97 -11.50 16.46
CA SER A 208 2.22 -10.72 16.49
C SER A 208 2.74 -10.26 15.12
N TYR A 209 2.45 -11.00 14.06
CA TYR A 209 2.79 -10.64 12.68
C TYR A 209 1.75 -9.70 12.03
N GLY A 210 0.69 -9.34 12.75
CA GLY A 210 -0.36 -8.44 12.30
C GLY A 210 -1.22 -8.97 11.15
N THR A 211 -2.21 -8.18 10.80
CA THR A 211 -3.03 -8.39 9.61
C THR A 211 -3.44 -7.05 9.00
N GLN A 212 -3.82 -7.05 7.73
CA GLN A 212 -4.47 -5.92 7.09
C GLN A 212 -5.82 -5.65 7.78
N LEU A 213 -6.25 -4.42 7.75
CA LEU A 213 -7.53 -3.94 8.26
C LEU A 213 -8.27 -3.18 7.16
N SER A 214 -9.58 -3.06 7.27
CA SER A 214 -10.37 -2.13 6.47
C SER A 214 -11.09 -1.14 7.37
N ILE A 215 -10.96 0.15 7.06
CA ILE A 215 -11.70 1.20 7.76
C ILE A 215 -12.26 2.18 6.74
N ILE A 216 -13.52 2.61 6.95
CA ILE A 216 -14.21 3.55 6.07
C ILE A 216 -14.91 4.62 6.90
N ASN A 217 -15.09 5.81 6.32
CA ASN A 217 -16.08 6.76 6.78
C ASN A 217 -17.47 6.25 6.37
N TYR A 218 -18.46 6.42 7.23
CA TYR A 218 -19.86 6.16 6.92
C TYR A 218 -20.58 7.47 6.62
N SER A 219 -21.38 7.49 5.56
CA SER A 219 -21.98 8.73 5.06
C SER A 219 -23.13 9.26 5.90
N GLN A 220 -23.80 8.37 6.65
CA GLN A 220 -24.94 8.74 7.48
C GLN A 220 -24.54 8.93 8.94
N LEU A 221 -25.35 9.64 9.71
CA LEU A 221 -25.13 9.75 11.14
C LEU A 221 -25.56 8.46 11.87
N ILE A 222 -24.75 8.03 12.82
CA ILE A 222 -25.13 6.97 13.77
C ILE A 222 -25.23 7.63 15.16
N ASP A 223 -26.38 7.48 15.81
CA ASP A 223 -26.71 8.12 17.07
C ASP A 223 -26.44 9.64 17.06
N GLY A 224 -26.74 10.30 15.94
CA GLY A 224 -26.56 11.73 15.74
C GLY A 224 -25.12 12.19 15.48
N LYS A 225 -24.16 11.28 15.34
CA LYS A 225 -22.74 11.57 15.11
C LYS A 225 -22.22 11.00 13.79
N LYS A 226 -21.22 11.65 13.20
CA LYS A 226 -20.40 11.04 12.13
C LYS A 226 -19.74 9.76 12.67
N ALA A 227 -19.49 8.80 11.79
CA ALA A 227 -18.96 7.51 12.19
C ALA A 227 -17.90 6.98 11.23
N VAL A 228 -17.04 6.12 11.78
CA VAL A 228 -16.14 5.25 11.03
C VAL A 228 -16.48 3.79 11.35
N ILE A 229 -16.23 2.91 10.37
CA ILE A 229 -16.49 1.48 10.52
C ILE A 229 -15.19 0.74 10.20
N LEU A 230 -14.72 -0.06 11.15
CA LEU A 230 -13.49 -0.85 11.10
C LEU A 230 -13.80 -2.34 11.00
N SER A 231 -13.12 -3.06 10.13
CA SER A 231 -13.12 -4.52 10.05
C SER A 231 -11.70 -5.06 10.22
N THR A 232 -11.54 -6.03 11.12
CA THR A 232 -10.25 -6.67 11.41
C THR A 232 -10.48 -7.98 12.18
N PRO A 233 -9.56 -8.98 12.15
CA PRO A 233 -9.60 -10.05 13.13
C PRO A 233 -9.35 -9.52 14.54
N ASN A 234 -9.96 -10.16 15.53
CA ASN A 234 -9.76 -9.86 16.95
C ASN A 234 -9.25 -11.11 17.68
N SER A 235 -8.02 -11.49 17.47
CA SER A 235 -7.38 -12.67 18.07
C SER A 235 -5.87 -12.56 18.07
N THR A 236 -5.24 -12.93 19.17
CA THR A 236 -3.78 -13.09 19.27
C THR A 236 -3.30 -14.45 18.75
N ASN A 237 -4.21 -15.44 18.65
CA ASN A 237 -3.91 -16.78 18.19
C ASN A 237 -4.31 -16.98 16.73
N GLY A 238 -3.56 -16.36 15.82
CA GLY A 238 -3.81 -16.42 14.38
C GLY A 238 -4.87 -15.41 13.92
N ARG A 239 -5.11 -15.37 12.62
CA ARG A 239 -6.09 -14.50 11.97
C ARG A 239 -7.48 -15.14 12.05
N LYS A 240 -8.20 -14.86 13.13
CA LYS A 240 -9.50 -15.44 13.48
C LYS A 240 -10.41 -14.38 14.11
N HIS A 241 -11.66 -14.73 14.33
CA HIS A 241 -12.65 -13.90 15.00
C HIS A 241 -12.77 -12.53 14.35
N GLY A 242 -13.29 -12.51 13.12
CA GLY A 242 -13.55 -11.27 12.40
C GLY A 242 -14.52 -10.39 13.18
N GLN A 243 -14.17 -9.11 13.32
CA GLN A 243 -14.99 -8.15 14.04
C GLN A 243 -15.19 -6.88 13.18
N ILE A 244 -16.43 -6.37 13.21
CA ILE A 244 -16.76 -5.02 12.72
C ILE A 244 -16.97 -4.13 13.95
N SER A 245 -16.30 -2.99 13.97
CA SER A 245 -16.44 -2.01 15.06
C SER A 245 -16.89 -0.67 14.52
N ILE A 246 -17.87 -0.04 15.18
CA ILE A 246 -18.35 1.30 14.84
C ILE A 246 -17.79 2.28 15.87
N GLY A 247 -17.08 3.30 15.37
CA GLY A 247 -16.58 4.42 16.14
C GLY A 247 -17.33 5.70 15.82
N LEU A 248 -17.87 6.34 16.84
CA LEU A 248 -18.56 7.63 16.72
C LEU A 248 -17.55 8.77 16.88
N ILE A 249 -17.53 9.68 15.91
CA ILE A 249 -16.60 10.82 15.90
C ILE A 249 -17.17 11.92 16.79
N ASN A 250 -16.41 12.33 17.80
CA ASN A 250 -16.74 13.43 18.68
C ASN A 250 -16.30 14.79 18.07
N ASP A 251 -16.82 15.89 18.61
CA ASP A 251 -16.52 17.24 18.13
C ASP A 251 -15.03 17.61 18.25
N ASP A 252 -14.30 17.00 19.17
CA ASP A 252 -12.86 17.14 19.36
C ASP A 252 -12.01 16.23 18.46
N ASN A 253 -12.66 15.52 17.52
CA ASN A 253 -12.04 14.52 16.65
C ASN A 253 -11.47 13.28 17.39
N THR A 254 -11.88 13.01 18.60
CA THR A 254 -11.70 11.68 19.21
C THR A 254 -12.76 10.72 18.69
N ILE A 255 -12.48 9.42 18.77
CA ILE A 255 -13.43 8.37 18.35
C ILE A 255 -13.86 7.57 19.58
N ASP A 256 -15.18 7.53 19.80
CA ASP A 256 -15.81 6.63 20.75
C ASP A 256 -16.15 5.30 20.05
N TRP A 257 -15.32 4.29 20.23
CA TRP A 257 -15.52 2.95 19.70
C TRP A 257 -16.59 2.23 20.50
N ARG A 258 -17.84 2.40 20.07
CA ARG A 258 -19.03 2.07 20.88
C ARG A 258 -19.59 0.69 20.58
N TYR A 259 -19.60 0.25 19.33
CA TYR A 259 -20.25 -0.99 18.92
C TYR A 259 -19.23 -1.95 18.35
N HIS A 260 -19.33 -3.22 18.74
CA HIS A 260 -18.44 -4.29 18.30
C HIS A 260 -19.29 -5.51 17.92
N HIS A 261 -19.31 -5.84 16.63
CA HIS A 261 -20.08 -6.96 16.10
C HIS A 261 -19.13 -8.04 15.59
N ASP A 262 -19.28 -9.26 16.10
CA ASP A 262 -18.47 -10.38 15.65
C ASP A 262 -19.08 -11.01 14.39
N VAL A 263 -18.30 -11.01 13.31
CA VAL A 263 -18.69 -11.50 11.98
C VAL A 263 -18.74 -13.03 11.97
N ASP A 264 -17.76 -13.66 12.60
CA ASP A 264 -17.63 -15.11 12.62
C ASP A 264 -16.91 -15.58 13.90
N TYR A 265 -17.67 -16.21 14.79
CA TYR A 265 -17.15 -16.85 16.00
C TYR A 265 -16.56 -18.25 15.76
N SER A 266 -16.66 -18.77 14.54
CA SER A 266 -16.15 -20.09 14.21
C SER A 266 -14.62 -20.14 14.30
N ASN A 267 -14.07 -21.34 14.39
CA ASN A 267 -12.63 -21.57 14.32
C ASN A 267 -12.02 -21.32 12.93
N TYR A 268 -12.79 -20.81 11.99
CA TYR A 268 -12.32 -20.45 10.67
C TYR A 268 -11.40 -19.21 10.71
N GLY A 269 -10.47 -19.18 9.79
CA GLY A 269 -9.62 -18.01 9.61
C GLY A 269 -10.42 -16.83 9.09
N TYR A 270 -10.08 -15.64 9.59
CA TYR A 270 -10.53 -14.35 9.08
C TYR A 270 -9.27 -13.50 8.85
N SER A 271 -8.98 -13.18 7.61
CA SER A 271 -7.73 -12.47 7.29
C SER A 271 -8.01 -11.10 6.70
N TYR A 272 -7.59 -10.87 5.47
CA TYR A 272 -7.77 -9.59 4.82
C TYR A 272 -9.25 -9.32 4.54
N SER A 273 -9.66 -8.09 4.73
CA SER A 273 -11.07 -7.71 4.54
C SER A 273 -11.17 -6.36 3.85
N THR A 274 -12.31 -6.12 3.21
CA THR A 274 -12.65 -4.81 2.66
C THR A 274 -14.10 -4.50 2.97
N LEU A 275 -14.32 -3.25 3.42
CA LEU A 275 -15.64 -2.67 3.67
C LEU A 275 -16.03 -1.74 2.55
N THR A 276 -17.31 -1.64 2.27
CA THR A 276 -17.89 -0.60 1.44
C THR A 276 -19.27 -0.21 1.94
N GLU A 277 -19.61 1.06 1.84
CA GLU A 277 -20.97 1.49 2.01
C GLU A 277 -21.71 1.33 0.67
N LEU A 278 -22.86 0.67 0.71
CA LEU A 278 -23.72 0.45 -0.45
C LEU A 278 -24.68 1.62 -0.67
N PRO A 279 -25.29 1.77 -1.86
CA PRO A 279 -26.23 2.86 -2.14
C PRO A 279 -27.44 2.93 -1.18
N ASN A 280 -27.84 1.80 -0.58
CA ASN A 280 -28.91 1.71 0.43
C ASN A 280 -28.38 1.92 1.87
N HIS A 281 -27.15 2.39 2.04
CA HIS A 281 -26.46 2.59 3.32
C HIS A 281 -26.21 1.31 4.15
N GLU A 282 -26.38 0.15 3.58
CA GLU A 282 -25.87 -1.09 4.19
C GLU A 282 -24.36 -1.17 4.03
N ILE A 283 -23.72 -1.96 4.87
CA ILE A 283 -22.28 -2.20 4.84
C ILE A 283 -22.01 -3.53 4.14
N GLY A 284 -21.36 -3.48 2.99
CA GLY A 284 -20.83 -4.65 2.33
C GLY A 284 -19.45 -5.01 2.89
N LEU A 285 -19.24 -6.28 3.19
CA LEU A 285 -17.99 -6.85 3.66
C LEU A 285 -17.57 -8.01 2.77
N MET A 286 -16.34 -7.96 2.25
CA MET A 286 -15.63 -9.12 1.70
C MET A 286 -14.43 -9.44 2.58
N PHE A 287 -14.13 -10.71 2.80
CA PHE A 287 -12.97 -11.12 3.59
C PHE A 287 -12.43 -12.47 3.17
N GLU A 288 -11.15 -12.70 3.41
CA GLU A 288 -10.53 -14.01 3.23
C GLU A 288 -10.91 -14.94 4.39
N LYS A 289 -11.60 -16.03 4.08
CA LYS A 289 -12.01 -17.07 5.01
C LYS A 289 -11.24 -18.36 4.74
N PHE A 290 -10.71 -18.98 5.79
CA PHE A 290 -9.94 -20.24 5.72
C PHE A 290 -10.55 -21.28 6.65
N ASP A 291 -10.55 -22.55 6.25
CA ASP A 291 -11.03 -23.66 7.09
C ASP A 291 -10.16 -23.89 8.33
N SER A 292 -8.85 -23.59 8.25
CA SER A 292 -7.91 -23.55 9.36
C SER A 292 -6.76 -22.61 9.04
N TRP A 293 -6.19 -21.97 10.06
CA TRP A 293 -4.98 -21.17 9.90
C TRP A 293 -3.76 -22.03 10.24
N SER A 294 -2.99 -22.44 9.23
CA SER A 294 -1.67 -23.05 9.39
C SER A 294 -0.69 -22.41 8.42
N ARG A 295 0.46 -21.98 8.92
CA ARG A 295 1.55 -21.45 8.08
C ARG A 295 2.11 -22.48 7.10
N ASN A 296 1.88 -23.76 7.36
CA ASN A 296 2.48 -24.88 6.63
C ASN A 296 1.50 -25.55 5.65
N GLU A 297 0.25 -25.13 5.56
CA GLU A 297 -0.72 -25.75 4.67
C GLU A 297 -0.75 -25.05 3.31
N LEU A 298 -0.08 -25.66 2.34
CA LEU A 298 -0.07 -25.26 0.92
C LEU A 298 -1.44 -25.43 0.22
N HIS A 299 -2.46 -25.97 0.90
CA HIS A 299 -3.74 -26.36 0.32
C HIS A 299 -4.97 -25.90 1.13
N MET A 300 -4.87 -24.75 1.79
CA MET A 300 -6.04 -24.17 2.44
C MET A 300 -7.13 -23.87 1.41
N LYS A 301 -8.35 -24.37 1.63
CA LYS A 301 -9.51 -23.91 0.89
C LYS A 301 -9.81 -22.48 1.32
N ASN A 302 -9.41 -21.53 0.51
CA ASN A 302 -9.73 -20.13 0.72
C ASN A 302 -11.01 -19.82 -0.03
N VAL A 303 -11.93 -19.17 0.64
CA VAL A 303 -13.11 -18.55 0.04
C VAL A 303 -13.14 -17.07 0.39
N VAL A 304 -13.74 -16.28 -0.47
CA VAL A 304 -13.93 -14.85 -0.23
C VAL A 304 -15.43 -14.58 -0.20
N PRO A 305 -16.09 -14.77 0.97
CA PRO A 305 -17.50 -14.47 1.09
C PRO A 305 -17.75 -12.98 0.97
N TYR A 306 -18.91 -12.63 0.42
CA TYR A 306 -19.49 -11.30 0.44
C TYR A 306 -20.77 -11.34 1.26
N ILE A 307 -20.84 -10.47 2.26
CA ILE A 307 -22.01 -10.34 3.14
C ILE A 307 -22.36 -8.87 3.33
N THR A 308 -23.63 -8.59 3.63
CA THR A 308 -24.13 -7.25 3.91
C THR A 308 -24.73 -7.16 5.30
N PHE A 309 -24.61 -5.98 5.90
CA PHE A 309 -25.14 -5.68 7.23
C PHE A 309 -25.90 -4.37 7.21
N LYS A 310 -27.04 -4.33 7.88
CA LYS A 310 -27.67 -3.06 8.29
C LYS A 310 -26.92 -2.52 9.49
N ILE A 311 -26.84 -1.20 9.63
CA ILE A 311 -26.20 -0.57 10.80
C ILE A 311 -26.85 -1.04 12.11
N GLU A 312 -28.18 -1.20 12.13
CA GLU A 312 -28.88 -1.66 13.34
C GLU A 312 -28.51 -3.10 13.76
N ASP A 313 -28.07 -3.93 12.82
CA ASP A 313 -27.59 -5.28 13.15
C ASP A 313 -26.15 -5.23 13.71
N LEU A 314 -25.33 -4.33 13.22
CA LEU A 314 -23.96 -4.10 13.72
C LEU A 314 -23.95 -3.45 15.12
N LYS A 315 -25.06 -2.81 15.56
CA LYS A 315 -25.22 -2.25 16.90
C LYS A 315 -25.65 -3.28 17.95
N LYS A 316 -26.08 -4.46 17.52
CA LYS A 316 -26.45 -5.57 18.41
C LYS A 316 -25.19 -6.35 18.80
N ASN A 317 -25.00 -6.57 20.10
CA ASN A 317 -23.94 -7.42 20.64
C ASN A 317 -24.30 -8.90 20.50
#